data_58cf570cafe6d6ff26881d6ad78714b7
#
_entry.id   58cf570cafe6d6ff26881d6ad78714b7
#
_cell.length_a   1.000
_cell.length_b   1.000
_cell.length_c   1.000
_cell.angle_alpha   90.00
_cell.angle_beta   90.00
_cell.angle_gamma   90.00
#
_symmetry.space_group_name_H-M   'P 1'
#
loop_
_entity.id
_entity.type
_entity.pdbx_description
1 polymer ?
#
loop_
_entity_poly.entity_id
_entity_poly.type
_entity_poly.pdbx_seq_one_letter_code
_entity_poly.pdbx_strand_id
1 'polypeptide(L)'
;MIPIVVISLIVMIILGVPICFAVGLSGFLAIYFGSNLDLYIVVQRFISGINSFSLMAVPLFILGGAIMDKAGISKRIVGFAASVFSWLRGGLSICCVAANMIFAGISGSGAAAVSAIGGITAPAMKEKGYKPGFVAALIGGAGALGPIIPPSVDMIVFASITGLSVGRMFMGGMVPGLFIGICLMTFCYIYARVNNIDYGGKFMVSEVLASLKESIWALIMPFIVIGGVITGVFTATEAGVIACIYGIFVGAFVYKELKWKDVIPLFKKATENTCQVMMIIGASTIYGYIFSLANVGDAICNFILSLTDSTTMIMLLTAGFMLFIGCFMESLAAMPVILPIVYPLLQGMGADMTQFGVMFCMCTILGGLTPPVGVYLFLSMSIAKAKIQEVVKGLNDGTVKVFDTKAFTVEGKEVTTYMADVDDMGDYA
;
A
#
# COMPACT_ATOMS: atom_id res chain seq x y z
N MET A 1 22.93 -14.22 18.41
CA MET A 1 22.46 -13.39 17.27
C MET A 1 21.04 -12.86 17.45
N ILE A 2 20.01 -13.70 17.58
CA ILE A 2 18.59 -13.26 17.61
C ILE A 2 18.30 -12.21 18.69
N PRO A 3 18.68 -12.36 19.98
CA PRO A 3 18.41 -11.31 20.97
C PRO A 3 19.05 -9.97 20.61
N ILE A 4 20.26 -9.99 20.00
CA ILE A 4 20.95 -8.76 19.57
C ILE A 4 20.16 -8.07 18.44
N VAL A 5 19.67 -8.82 17.43
CA VAL A 5 18.82 -8.27 16.36
C VAL A 5 17.61 -7.58 16.96
N VAL A 6 16.84 -8.30 17.80
CA VAL A 6 15.55 -7.81 18.32
C VAL A 6 15.77 -6.60 19.23
N ILE A 7 16.70 -6.67 20.18
CA ILE A 7 16.96 -5.57 21.12
C ILE A 7 17.47 -4.34 20.39
N SER A 8 18.46 -4.50 19.48
CA SER A 8 19.02 -3.35 18.75
C SER A 8 17.99 -2.73 17.80
N LEU A 9 17.14 -3.53 17.15
CA LEU A 9 16.06 -3.03 16.32
C LEU A 9 15.08 -2.17 17.13
N ILE A 10 14.59 -2.71 18.27
CA ILE A 10 13.66 -1.99 19.13
C ILE A 10 14.28 -0.68 19.64
N VAL A 11 15.53 -0.73 20.11
CA VAL A 11 16.22 0.47 20.57
C VAL A 11 16.34 1.51 19.46
N MET A 12 16.72 1.11 18.25
CA MET A 12 16.85 2.05 17.13
C MET A 12 15.50 2.65 16.71
N ILE A 13 14.41 1.86 16.74
CA ILE A 13 13.05 2.37 16.45
C ILE A 13 12.65 3.39 17.53
N ILE A 14 12.88 3.11 18.82
CA ILE A 14 12.57 4.05 19.91
C ILE A 14 13.38 5.35 19.78
N LEU A 15 14.63 5.26 19.30
CA LEU A 15 15.48 6.43 19.03
C LEU A 15 15.08 7.20 17.77
N GLY A 16 14.03 6.79 17.05
CA GLY A 16 13.54 7.45 15.83
C GLY A 16 14.42 7.22 14.60
N VAL A 17 15.28 6.21 14.60
CA VAL A 17 16.10 5.87 13.42
C VAL A 17 15.17 5.36 12.29
N PRO A 18 15.31 5.85 11.05
CA PRO A 18 14.51 5.35 9.94
C PRO A 18 14.62 3.82 9.80
N ILE A 19 13.50 3.15 9.53
CA ILE A 19 13.36 1.68 9.56
C ILE A 19 14.43 0.99 8.68
N CYS A 20 14.72 1.52 7.50
CA CYS A 20 15.73 0.95 6.60
C CYS A 20 17.13 0.87 7.27
N PHE A 21 17.54 1.91 8.00
CA PHE A 21 18.79 1.93 8.73
C PHE A 21 18.71 1.09 10.02
N ALA A 22 17.58 1.14 10.73
CA ALA A 22 17.37 0.34 11.93
C ALA A 22 17.50 -1.16 11.62
N VAL A 23 16.89 -1.63 10.54
CA VAL A 23 16.99 -3.03 10.06
C VAL A 23 18.44 -3.34 9.66
N GLY A 24 19.05 -2.52 8.80
CA GLY A 24 20.42 -2.78 8.32
C GLY A 24 21.45 -2.82 9.43
N LEU A 25 21.42 -1.83 10.33
CA LEU A 25 22.38 -1.71 11.43
C LEU A 25 22.17 -2.79 12.51
N SER A 26 20.94 -3.14 12.84
CA SER A 26 20.69 -4.22 13.81
C SER A 26 21.13 -5.58 13.28
N GLY A 27 20.96 -5.84 11.97
CA GLY A 27 21.53 -7.01 11.32
C GLY A 27 23.07 -7.01 11.35
N PHE A 28 23.68 -5.86 11.06
CA PHE A 28 25.13 -5.67 11.17
C PHE A 28 25.64 -5.96 12.60
N LEU A 29 25.01 -5.36 13.62
CA LEU A 29 25.39 -5.56 15.03
C LEU A 29 25.24 -7.02 15.45
N ALA A 30 24.21 -7.70 14.97
CA ALA A 30 24.00 -9.12 15.29
C ALA A 30 25.08 -10.03 14.71
N ILE A 31 25.57 -9.73 13.51
CA ILE A 31 26.70 -10.48 12.90
C ILE A 31 27.99 -10.12 13.62
N TYR A 32 28.25 -8.85 13.91
CA TYR A 32 29.47 -8.38 14.55
C TYR A 32 29.66 -8.92 15.97
N PHE A 33 28.62 -8.83 16.81
CA PHE A 33 28.70 -9.26 18.21
C PHE A 33 28.22 -10.68 18.46
N GLY A 34 27.44 -11.25 17.56
CA GLY A 34 26.77 -12.54 17.78
C GLY A 34 27.32 -13.69 16.97
N SER A 35 28.33 -13.49 16.13
CA SER A 35 28.92 -14.54 15.28
C SER A 35 30.41 -14.29 15.04
N ASN A 36 31.09 -15.34 14.56
CA ASN A 36 32.46 -15.25 14.07
C ASN A 36 32.54 -15.09 12.55
N LEU A 37 31.45 -14.60 11.92
CA LEU A 37 31.37 -14.44 10.48
C LEU A 37 32.06 -13.16 10.03
N ASP A 38 32.61 -13.18 8.83
CA ASP A 38 33.18 -11.99 8.20
C ASP A 38 32.09 -10.96 7.92
N LEU A 39 32.35 -9.71 8.27
CA LEU A 39 31.43 -8.60 8.02
C LEU A 39 31.14 -8.35 6.53
N TYR A 40 32.01 -8.84 5.65
CA TYR A 40 31.78 -8.83 4.21
C TYR A 40 30.44 -9.46 3.83
N ILE A 41 29.97 -10.44 4.61
CA ILE A 41 28.67 -11.10 4.39
C ILE A 41 27.50 -10.10 4.44
N VAL A 42 27.56 -9.08 5.30
CA VAL A 42 26.52 -8.05 5.41
C VAL A 42 26.34 -7.33 4.07
N VAL A 43 27.49 -6.87 3.51
CA VAL A 43 27.50 -6.15 2.23
C VAL A 43 27.07 -7.07 1.10
N GLN A 44 27.57 -8.30 1.08
CA GLN A 44 27.22 -9.30 0.07
C GLN A 44 25.72 -9.62 0.08
N ARG A 45 25.13 -9.82 1.26
CA ARG A 45 23.67 -10.09 1.38
C ARG A 45 22.84 -8.89 0.98
N PHE A 46 23.24 -7.70 1.40
CA PHE A 46 22.57 -6.47 1.01
C PHE A 46 22.53 -6.31 -0.52
N ILE A 47 23.67 -6.40 -1.19
CA ILE A 47 23.75 -6.27 -2.65
C ILE A 47 22.99 -7.41 -3.35
N SER A 48 23.14 -8.65 -2.87
CA SER A 48 22.41 -9.80 -3.43
C SER A 48 20.88 -9.61 -3.33
N GLY A 49 20.40 -9.01 -2.23
CA GLY A 49 18.97 -8.78 -2.02
C GLY A 49 18.33 -7.80 -3.00
N ILE A 50 19.09 -6.81 -3.44
CA ILE A 50 18.58 -5.82 -4.41
C ILE A 50 18.89 -6.20 -5.87
N ASN A 51 19.78 -7.15 -6.10
CA ASN A 51 20.18 -7.59 -7.43
C ASN A 51 19.23 -8.66 -7.98
N SER A 52 17.99 -8.25 -8.26
CA SER A 52 16.96 -9.10 -8.86
C SER A 52 16.34 -8.41 -10.07
N PHE A 53 16.21 -9.15 -11.18
CA PHE A 53 15.58 -8.64 -12.39
C PHE A 53 14.13 -8.20 -12.16
N SER A 54 13.37 -8.98 -11.37
CA SER A 54 11.98 -8.66 -11.07
C SER A 54 11.85 -7.37 -10.26
N LEU A 55 12.82 -7.05 -9.40
CA LEU A 55 12.81 -5.80 -8.63
C LEU A 55 13.04 -4.54 -9.49
N MET A 56 13.58 -4.68 -10.70
CA MET A 56 13.71 -3.55 -11.63
C MET A 56 12.34 -3.00 -12.06
N ALA A 57 11.26 -3.76 -11.94
CA ALA A 57 9.91 -3.26 -12.19
C ALA A 57 9.48 -2.21 -11.16
N VAL A 58 9.95 -2.28 -9.90
CA VAL A 58 9.57 -1.36 -8.83
C VAL A 58 9.88 0.11 -9.15
N PRO A 59 11.13 0.50 -9.47
CA PRO A 59 11.45 1.88 -9.85
C PRO A 59 10.65 2.36 -11.08
N LEU A 60 10.40 1.47 -12.02
CA LEU A 60 9.65 1.81 -13.23
C LEU A 60 8.17 2.10 -12.94
N PHE A 61 7.52 1.31 -12.10
CA PHE A 61 6.13 1.59 -11.70
C PHE A 61 6.02 2.83 -10.81
N ILE A 62 6.98 3.06 -9.90
CA ILE A 62 7.03 4.28 -9.08
C ILE A 62 7.18 5.51 -9.98
N LEU A 63 8.09 5.47 -10.95
CA LEU A 63 8.29 6.54 -11.92
C LEU A 63 7.06 6.72 -12.82
N GLY A 64 6.52 5.62 -13.37
CA GLY A 64 5.33 5.64 -14.20
C GLY A 64 4.13 6.27 -13.50
N GLY A 65 3.87 5.88 -12.25
CA GLY A 65 2.82 6.47 -11.41
C GLY A 65 3.01 7.98 -11.20
N ALA A 66 4.25 8.42 -10.90
CA ALA A 66 4.57 9.85 -10.72
C ALA A 66 4.41 10.66 -12.01
N ILE A 67 4.82 10.10 -13.16
CA ILE A 67 4.64 10.73 -14.47
C ILE A 67 3.15 10.90 -14.77
N MET A 68 2.35 9.87 -14.53
CA MET A 68 0.92 9.86 -14.84
C MET A 68 0.13 10.82 -13.97
N ASP A 69 0.47 10.92 -12.69
CA ASP A 69 -0.13 11.91 -11.81
C ASP A 69 0.16 13.33 -12.32
N LYS A 70 1.41 13.62 -12.65
CA LYS A 70 1.83 14.94 -13.19
C LYS A 70 1.25 15.21 -14.58
N ALA A 71 1.01 14.18 -15.38
CA ALA A 71 0.35 14.27 -16.69
C ALA A 71 -1.15 14.60 -16.62
N GLY A 72 -1.72 14.76 -15.40
CA GLY A 72 -3.13 15.09 -15.20
C GLY A 72 -4.08 13.91 -15.45
N ILE A 73 -3.55 12.68 -15.44
CA ILE A 73 -4.34 11.46 -15.61
C ILE A 73 -5.29 11.28 -14.45
N SER A 74 -4.84 11.53 -13.20
CA SER A 74 -5.65 11.45 -11.98
C SER A 74 -6.92 12.32 -12.07
N LYS A 75 -6.81 13.56 -12.57
CA LYS A 75 -7.95 14.46 -12.73
C LYS A 75 -8.98 13.91 -13.72
N ARG A 76 -8.53 13.33 -14.83
CA ARG A 76 -9.40 12.78 -15.87
C ARG A 76 -10.09 11.50 -15.40
N ILE A 77 -9.39 10.66 -14.64
CA ILE A 77 -10.01 9.48 -14.02
C ILE A 77 -11.10 9.90 -13.04
N VAL A 78 -10.85 10.90 -12.18
CA VAL A 78 -11.85 11.43 -11.25
C VAL A 78 -13.03 12.05 -12.02
N GLY A 79 -12.76 12.83 -13.08
CA GLY A 79 -13.80 13.40 -13.95
C GLY A 79 -14.68 12.34 -14.60
N PHE A 80 -14.07 11.27 -15.13
CA PHE A 80 -14.82 10.14 -15.69
C PHE A 80 -15.64 9.41 -14.63
N ALA A 81 -15.04 9.06 -13.49
CA ALA A 81 -15.77 8.42 -12.40
C ALA A 81 -16.92 9.30 -11.88
N ALA A 82 -16.73 10.63 -11.83
CA ALA A 82 -17.78 11.56 -11.47
C ALA A 82 -18.93 11.57 -12.49
N SER A 83 -18.64 11.58 -13.78
CA SER A 83 -19.70 11.54 -14.82
C SER A 83 -20.55 10.26 -14.76
N VAL A 84 -19.93 9.14 -14.36
CA VAL A 84 -20.59 7.83 -14.24
C VAL A 84 -21.42 7.71 -12.96
N PHE A 85 -20.92 8.23 -11.82
CA PHE A 85 -21.48 7.93 -10.49
C PHE A 85 -22.13 9.12 -9.79
N SER A 86 -21.91 10.38 -10.23
CA SER A 86 -22.39 11.58 -9.50
C SER A 86 -23.91 11.69 -9.38
N TRP A 87 -24.66 11.00 -10.21
CA TRP A 87 -26.15 10.96 -10.15
C TRP A 87 -26.68 10.07 -9.02
N LEU A 88 -25.84 9.18 -8.47
CA LEU A 88 -26.19 8.34 -7.34
C LEU A 88 -26.14 9.12 -6.03
N ARG A 89 -26.91 8.68 -5.04
CA ARG A 89 -26.71 9.13 -3.66
C ARG A 89 -25.32 8.75 -3.18
N GLY A 90 -24.58 9.73 -2.65
CA GLY A 90 -23.19 9.49 -2.30
C GLY A 90 -22.24 9.40 -3.50
N GLY A 91 -22.65 9.92 -4.66
CA GLY A 91 -21.91 9.81 -5.91
C GLY A 91 -20.46 10.25 -5.83
N LEU A 92 -20.13 11.29 -5.03
CA LEU A 92 -18.74 11.73 -4.82
C LEU A 92 -17.91 10.72 -4.04
N SER A 93 -18.48 10.07 -3.01
CA SER A 93 -17.76 9.04 -2.26
C SER A 93 -17.58 7.77 -3.10
N ILE A 94 -18.56 7.38 -3.89
CA ILE A 94 -18.47 6.29 -4.87
C ILE A 94 -17.44 6.62 -5.95
N CYS A 95 -17.44 7.84 -6.45
CA CYS A 95 -16.45 8.35 -7.43
C CYS A 95 -15.02 8.25 -6.85
N CYS A 96 -14.82 8.61 -5.58
CA CYS A 96 -13.52 8.48 -4.92
C CYS A 96 -13.02 7.02 -4.95
N VAL A 97 -13.87 6.05 -4.61
CA VAL A 97 -13.50 4.63 -4.63
C VAL A 97 -13.24 4.16 -6.07
N ALA A 98 -14.15 4.43 -7.00
CA ALA A 98 -14.00 4.03 -8.40
C ALA A 98 -12.75 4.63 -9.06
N ALA A 99 -12.47 5.92 -8.80
CA ALA A 99 -11.26 6.58 -9.28
C ALA A 99 -9.99 5.95 -8.68
N ASN A 100 -10.00 5.60 -7.38
CA ASN A 100 -8.88 4.88 -6.76
C ASN A 100 -8.68 3.50 -7.37
N MET A 101 -9.75 2.74 -7.65
CA MET A 101 -9.66 1.43 -8.32
C MET A 101 -9.01 1.54 -9.70
N ILE A 102 -9.39 2.53 -10.50
CA ILE A 102 -8.81 2.75 -11.83
C ILE A 102 -7.35 3.21 -11.69
N PHE A 103 -7.08 4.16 -10.80
CA PHE A 103 -5.73 4.69 -10.57
C PHE A 103 -4.78 3.65 -9.97
N ALA A 104 -5.31 2.72 -9.17
CA ALA A 104 -4.56 1.55 -8.68
C ALA A 104 -3.94 0.76 -9.84
N GLY A 105 -4.72 0.51 -10.90
CA GLY A 105 -4.27 -0.14 -12.14
C GLY A 105 -3.14 0.60 -12.89
N ILE A 106 -2.67 1.71 -12.35
CA ILE A 106 -1.64 2.57 -12.95
C ILE A 106 -0.45 2.73 -12.01
N SER A 107 -0.70 3.15 -10.75
CA SER A 107 0.36 3.57 -9.82
C SER A 107 0.95 2.43 -8.99
N GLY A 108 0.15 1.41 -8.71
CA GLY A 108 0.54 0.29 -7.86
C GLY A 108 0.91 0.67 -6.40
N SER A 109 0.65 1.92 -5.99
CA SER A 109 1.03 2.47 -4.69
C SER A 109 -0.17 3.09 -3.98
N GLY A 110 -0.44 2.64 -2.75
CA GLY A 110 -1.52 3.17 -1.93
C GLY A 110 -1.31 4.63 -1.54
N ALA A 111 -0.10 5.01 -1.15
CA ALA A 111 0.22 6.39 -0.79
C ALA A 111 0.04 7.35 -1.98
N ALA A 112 0.42 6.93 -3.19
CA ALA A 112 0.19 7.71 -4.40
C ALA A 112 -1.31 7.86 -4.70
N ALA A 113 -2.10 6.79 -4.54
CA ALA A 113 -3.54 6.80 -4.74
C ALA A 113 -4.26 7.70 -3.73
N VAL A 114 -3.92 7.59 -2.43
CA VAL A 114 -4.43 8.47 -1.37
C VAL A 114 -4.13 9.94 -1.69
N SER A 115 -2.91 10.26 -2.10
CA SER A 115 -2.49 11.63 -2.38
C SER A 115 -3.14 12.20 -3.64
N ALA A 116 -3.10 11.48 -4.75
CA ALA A 116 -3.58 11.95 -6.04
C ALA A 116 -5.10 12.08 -6.07
N ILE A 117 -5.82 10.99 -5.77
CA ILE A 117 -7.28 10.96 -5.82
C ILE A 117 -7.88 11.66 -4.62
N GLY A 118 -7.33 11.44 -3.41
CA GLY A 118 -7.78 12.08 -2.19
C GLY A 118 -7.63 13.60 -2.24
N GLY A 119 -6.52 14.10 -2.78
CA GLY A 119 -6.28 15.54 -2.96
C GLY A 119 -7.35 16.22 -3.82
N ILE A 120 -7.91 15.52 -4.80
CA ILE A 120 -8.97 16.05 -5.67
C ILE A 120 -10.35 15.87 -5.04
N THR A 121 -10.63 14.72 -4.44
CA THR A 121 -11.98 14.36 -3.99
C THR A 121 -12.31 14.87 -2.59
N ALA A 122 -11.33 15.03 -1.69
CA ALA A 122 -11.56 15.49 -0.33
C ALA A 122 -12.20 16.88 -0.25
N PRO A 123 -11.71 17.93 -0.95
CA PRO A 123 -12.33 19.24 -0.93
C PRO A 123 -13.80 19.17 -1.40
N ALA A 124 -14.05 18.52 -2.52
CA ALA A 124 -15.38 18.37 -3.12
C ALA A 124 -16.37 17.65 -2.17
N MET A 125 -15.91 16.58 -1.49
CA MET A 125 -16.75 15.89 -0.50
C MET A 125 -17.07 16.79 0.70
N LYS A 126 -16.11 17.56 1.20
CA LYS A 126 -16.34 18.49 2.31
C LYS A 126 -17.33 19.59 1.97
N GLU A 127 -17.22 20.19 0.77
CA GLU A 127 -18.18 21.18 0.26
C GLU A 127 -19.60 20.62 0.18
N LYS A 128 -19.74 19.31 -0.08
CA LYS A 128 -21.03 18.61 -0.06
C LYS A 128 -21.49 18.13 1.32
N GLY A 129 -20.80 18.54 2.40
CA GLY A 129 -21.21 18.28 3.77
C GLY A 129 -20.82 16.92 4.33
N TYR A 130 -19.89 16.19 3.69
CA TYR A 130 -19.34 14.97 4.28
C TYR A 130 -18.48 15.29 5.51
N LYS A 131 -18.64 14.51 6.57
CA LYS A 131 -17.83 14.66 7.79
C LYS A 131 -16.35 14.43 7.51
N PRO A 132 -15.41 15.26 7.98
CA PRO A 132 -13.98 15.11 7.73
C PRO A 132 -13.42 13.74 8.09
N GLY A 133 -13.86 13.15 9.21
CA GLY A 133 -13.47 11.80 9.62
C GLY A 133 -13.89 10.72 8.62
N PHE A 134 -15.11 10.79 8.06
CA PHE A 134 -15.54 9.89 7.00
C PHE A 134 -14.71 10.06 5.73
N VAL A 135 -14.44 11.31 5.34
CA VAL A 135 -13.62 11.61 4.15
C VAL A 135 -12.22 11.02 4.30
N ALA A 136 -11.59 11.19 5.47
CA ALA A 136 -10.28 10.60 5.74
C ALA A 136 -10.31 9.06 5.68
N ALA A 137 -11.25 8.44 6.38
CA ALA A 137 -11.39 6.98 6.39
C ALA A 137 -11.64 6.41 4.98
N LEU A 138 -12.50 7.07 4.20
CA LEU A 138 -12.80 6.64 2.84
C LEU A 138 -11.59 6.75 1.90
N ILE A 139 -10.88 7.89 1.94
CA ILE A 139 -9.71 8.10 1.08
C ILE A 139 -8.61 7.11 1.46
N GLY A 140 -8.37 6.87 2.75
CA GLY A 140 -7.42 5.86 3.21
C GLY A 140 -7.79 4.46 2.74
N GLY A 141 -9.04 4.05 2.99
CA GLY A 141 -9.56 2.74 2.58
C GLY A 141 -9.58 2.53 1.07
N ALA A 142 -9.99 3.55 0.30
CA ALA A 142 -9.97 3.49 -1.15
C ALA A 142 -8.53 3.47 -1.70
N GLY A 143 -7.62 4.25 -1.10
CA GLY A 143 -6.22 4.27 -1.49
C GLY A 143 -5.48 2.96 -1.20
N ALA A 144 -5.89 2.24 -0.15
CA ALA A 144 -5.37 0.90 0.16
C ALA A 144 -5.65 -0.13 -0.95
N LEU A 145 -6.60 0.14 -1.87
CA LEU A 145 -6.79 -0.68 -3.06
C LEU A 145 -5.62 -0.57 -4.06
N GLY A 146 -4.82 0.52 -3.98
CA GLY A 146 -3.67 0.76 -4.84
C GLY A 146 -2.69 -0.40 -4.93
N PRO A 147 -2.16 -0.89 -3.83
CA PRO A 147 -1.26 -2.03 -3.83
C PRO A 147 -1.97 -3.40 -3.87
N ILE A 148 -3.31 -3.46 -3.89
CA ILE A 148 -4.08 -4.71 -4.01
C ILE A 148 -4.48 -4.97 -5.46
N ILE A 149 -4.96 -3.94 -6.17
CA ILE A 149 -5.33 -4.05 -7.58
C ILE A 149 -4.07 -3.93 -8.44
N PRO A 150 -3.78 -4.87 -9.34
CA PRO A 150 -2.60 -4.81 -10.19
C PRO A 150 -2.57 -3.58 -11.13
N PRO A 151 -1.35 -3.13 -11.51
CA PRO A 151 -0.05 -3.58 -11.05
C PRO A 151 0.24 -3.15 -9.62
N SER A 152 0.85 -4.00 -8.82
CA SER A 152 1.13 -3.76 -7.40
C SER A 152 2.61 -3.90 -7.11
N VAL A 153 3.21 -2.86 -6.53
CA VAL A 153 4.62 -2.89 -6.10
C VAL A 153 4.82 -3.95 -5.01
N ASP A 154 3.89 -4.07 -4.08
CA ASP A 154 3.94 -5.07 -3.00
C ASP A 154 3.95 -6.49 -3.56
N MET A 155 3.09 -6.79 -4.54
CA MET A 155 3.05 -8.11 -5.18
C MET A 155 4.30 -8.42 -6.00
N ILE A 156 4.91 -7.41 -6.63
CA ILE A 156 6.19 -7.56 -7.35
C ILE A 156 7.30 -7.91 -6.38
N VAL A 157 7.39 -7.20 -5.24
CA VAL A 157 8.39 -7.47 -4.20
C VAL A 157 8.19 -8.85 -3.60
N PHE A 158 6.94 -9.22 -3.26
CA PHE A 158 6.60 -10.55 -2.78
C PHE A 158 7.05 -11.63 -3.76
N ALA A 159 6.68 -11.49 -5.03
CA ALA A 159 7.06 -12.44 -6.08
C ALA A 159 8.58 -12.54 -6.26
N SER A 160 9.29 -11.41 -6.15
CA SER A 160 10.75 -11.38 -6.26
C SER A 160 11.45 -12.12 -5.12
N ILE A 161 10.94 -11.99 -3.88
CA ILE A 161 11.51 -12.65 -2.69
C ILE A 161 11.22 -14.16 -2.73
N THR A 162 10.02 -14.55 -3.18
CA THR A 162 9.53 -15.93 -3.11
C THR A 162 9.79 -16.74 -4.39
N GLY A 163 10.21 -16.09 -5.48
CA GLY A 163 10.37 -16.73 -6.78
C GLY A 163 9.06 -17.04 -7.51
N LEU A 164 7.92 -16.51 -7.05
CA LEU A 164 6.63 -16.68 -7.71
C LEU A 164 6.52 -15.81 -8.97
N SER A 165 5.61 -16.22 -9.87
CA SER A 165 5.30 -15.41 -11.06
C SER A 165 4.53 -14.15 -10.67
N VAL A 166 5.02 -12.98 -11.07
CA VAL A 166 4.34 -11.70 -10.89
C VAL A 166 2.95 -11.69 -11.55
N GLY A 167 2.84 -12.30 -12.73
CA GLY A 167 1.55 -12.42 -13.43
C GLY A 167 0.52 -13.24 -12.63
N ARG A 168 0.94 -14.33 -11.97
CA ARG A 168 0.04 -15.10 -11.08
C ARG A 168 -0.39 -14.28 -9.86
N MET A 169 0.54 -13.53 -9.26
CA MET A 169 0.21 -12.64 -8.15
C MET A 169 -0.79 -11.55 -8.57
N PHE A 170 -0.61 -10.98 -9.75
CA PHE A 170 -1.53 -9.96 -10.28
C PHE A 170 -2.93 -10.54 -10.52
N MET A 171 -3.04 -11.73 -11.14
CA MET A 171 -4.33 -12.39 -11.30
C MET A 171 -5.01 -12.68 -9.96
N GLY A 172 -4.23 -13.17 -8.98
CA GLY A 172 -4.73 -13.46 -7.65
C GLY A 172 -5.25 -12.22 -6.90
N GLY A 173 -4.59 -11.07 -7.05
CA GLY A 173 -4.98 -9.81 -6.39
C GLY A 173 -6.15 -9.08 -7.05
N MET A 174 -6.37 -9.28 -8.36
CA MET A 174 -7.40 -8.57 -9.10
C MET A 174 -8.80 -8.83 -8.55
N VAL A 175 -9.15 -10.10 -8.35
CA VAL A 175 -10.50 -10.48 -7.91
C VAL A 175 -10.83 -9.94 -6.53
N PRO A 176 -10.01 -10.17 -5.48
CA PRO A 176 -10.30 -9.61 -4.17
C PRO A 176 -10.24 -8.07 -4.15
N GLY A 177 -9.33 -7.44 -4.90
CA GLY A 177 -9.26 -5.99 -5.01
C GLY A 177 -10.53 -5.37 -5.59
N LEU A 178 -11.05 -5.92 -6.69
CA LEU A 178 -12.32 -5.50 -7.27
C LEU A 178 -13.50 -5.75 -6.32
N PHE A 179 -13.51 -6.89 -5.63
CA PHE A 179 -14.57 -7.22 -4.67
C PHE A 179 -14.60 -6.22 -3.51
N ILE A 180 -13.45 -5.91 -2.91
CA ILE A 180 -13.35 -4.91 -1.83
C ILE A 180 -13.79 -3.53 -2.34
N GLY A 181 -13.38 -3.14 -3.54
CA GLY A 181 -13.80 -1.88 -4.15
C GLY A 181 -15.32 -1.78 -4.32
N ILE A 182 -15.97 -2.84 -4.79
CA ILE A 182 -17.45 -2.91 -4.93
C ILE A 182 -18.12 -2.84 -3.56
N CYS A 183 -17.58 -3.54 -2.54
CA CYS A 183 -18.09 -3.47 -1.18
C CYS A 183 -17.98 -2.04 -0.61
N LEU A 184 -16.85 -1.36 -0.83
CA LEU A 184 -16.66 0.04 -0.41
C LEU A 184 -17.63 0.99 -1.14
N MET A 185 -17.85 0.83 -2.44
CA MET A 185 -18.83 1.62 -3.19
C MET A 185 -20.26 1.40 -2.66
N THR A 186 -20.61 0.15 -2.35
CA THR A 186 -21.90 -0.21 -1.76
C THR A 186 -22.06 0.42 -0.37
N PHE A 187 -21.01 0.36 0.44
CA PHE A 187 -20.98 1.03 1.74
C PHE A 187 -21.16 2.55 1.61
N CYS A 188 -20.49 3.20 0.67
CA CYS A 188 -20.65 4.63 0.37
C CYS A 188 -22.10 4.99 0.03
N TYR A 189 -22.76 4.17 -0.77
CA TYR A 189 -24.18 4.36 -1.13
C TYR A 189 -25.09 4.26 0.09
N ILE A 190 -24.89 3.22 0.93
CA ILE A 190 -25.67 3.01 2.16
C ILE A 190 -25.45 4.16 3.14
N TYR A 191 -24.18 4.55 3.37
CA TYR A 191 -23.82 5.66 4.24
C TYR A 191 -24.49 6.98 3.82
N ALA A 192 -24.44 7.30 2.54
CA ALA A 192 -25.06 8.51 2.00
C ALA A 192 -26.59 8.48 2.15
N ARG A 193 -27.19 7.30 2.01
CA ARG A 193 -28.64 7.13 2.18
C ARG A 193 -29.07 7.32 3.63
N VAL A 194 -28.32 6.76 4.59
CA VAL A 194 -28.61 6.87 6.04
C VAL A 194 -28.41 8.28 6.55
N ASN A 195 -27.36 8.96 6.10
CA ASN A 195 -27.03 10.32 6.56
C ASN A 195 -27.72 11.42 5.72
N ASN A 196 -28.64 11.08 4.81
CA ASN A 196 -29.32 12.01 3.91
C ASN A 196 -28.37 12.96 3.16
N ILE A 197 -27.19 12.44 2.80
CA ILE A 197 -26.22 13.19 2.01
C ILE A 197 -26.75 13.31 0.56
N ASP A 198 -26.55 14.49 0.02
CA ASP A 198 -27.21 15.05 -1.12
C ASP A 198 -27.26 14.18 -2.39
N TYR A 199 -28.31 14.42 -3.15
CA TYR A 199 -28.55 13.80 -4.44
C TYR A 199 -27.63 14.44 -5.49
N GLY A 200 -26.85 13.64 -6.18
CA GLY A 200 -26.13 14.07 -7.38
C GLY A 200 -27.11 14.52 -8.48
N GLY A 201 -26.56 15.11 -9.52
CA GLY A 201 -27.31 15.58 -10.69
C GLY A 201 -28.06 14.49 -11.42
N LYS A 202 -28.63 14.82 -12.59
CA LYS A 202 -29.26 13.84 -13.49
C LYS A 202 -28.15 13.08 -14.23
N PHE A 203 -28.37 11.77 -14.45
CA PHE A 203 -27.47 10.99 -15.31
C PHE A 203 -27.63 11.48 -16.76
N MET A 204 -26.57 11.96 -17.37
CA MET A 204 -26.55 12.43 -18.76
C MET A 204 -25.51 11.63 -19.55
N VAL A 205 -25.99 10.80 -20.47
CA VAL A 205 -25.14 9.98 -21.35
C VAL A 205 -24.14 10.84 -22.15
N SER A 206 -24.54 12.04 -22.55
CA SER A 206 -23.66 12.99 -23.25
C SER A 206 -22.43 13.40 -22.43
N GLU A 207 -22.62 13.62 -21.13
CA GLU A 207 -21.51 13.96 -20.23
C GLU A 207 -20.56 12.76 -20.02
N VAL A 208 -21.12 11.56 -19.88
CA VAL A 208 -20.32 10.33 -19.78
C VAL A 208 -19.50 10.11 -21.05
N LEU A 209 -20.10 10.27 -22.24
CA LEU A 209 -19.39 10.12 -23.51
C LEU A 209 -18.32 11.20 -23.72
N ALA A 210 -18.59 12.44 -23.33
CA ALA A 210 -17.63 13.54 -23.39
C ALA A 210 -16.44 13.27 -22.46
N SER A 211 -16.71 12.90 -21.20
CA SER A 211 -15.70 12.57 -20.22
C SER A 211 -14.91 11.31 -20.60
N LEU A 212 -15.55 10.30 -21.17
CA LEU A 212 -14.89 9.11 -21.71
C LEU A 212 -13.88 9.50 -22.82
N LYS A 213 -14.30 10.38 -23.76
CA LYS A 213 -13.42 10.86 -24.84
C LYS A 213 -12.18 11.57 -24.30
N GLU A 214 -12.32 12.36 -23.24
CA GLU A 214 -11.20 13.04 -22.59
C GLU A 214 -10.31 12.08 -21.81
N SER A 215 -10.88 11.02 -21.24
CA SER A 215 -10.19 10.10 -20.34
C SER A 215 -9.72 8.81 -21.01
N ILE A 216 -10.05 8.59 -22.28
CA ILE A 216 -9.77 7.32 -22.97
C ILE A 216 -8.29 6.91 -22.90
N TRP A 217 -7.38 7.86 -23.10
CA TRP A 217 -5.95 7.61 -23.01
C TRP A 217 -5.50 7.23 -21.57
N ALA A 218 -6.13 7.81 -20.56
CA ALA A 218 -5.89 7.43 -19.17
C ALA A 218 -6.42 6.04 -18.85
N LEU A 219 -7.59 5.68 -19.40
CA LEU A 219 -8.27 4.41 -19.14
C LEU A 219 -7.65 3.22 -19.88
N ILE A 220 -7.06 3.44 -21.06
CA ILE A 220 -6.40 2.37 -21.84
C ILE A 220 -5.17 1.83 -21.12
N MET A 221 -4.48 2.65 -20.38
CA MET A 221 -3.18 2.33 -19.79
C MET A 221 -3.22 1.13 -18.82
N PRO A 222 -4.14 1.01 -17.84
CA PRO A 222 -4.25 -0.19 -17.01
C PRO A 222 -4.45 -1.46 -17.84
N PHE A 223 -5.21 -1.39 -18.91
CA PHE A 223 -5.45 -2.55 -19.79
C PHE A 223 -4.19 -2.98 -20.54
N ILE A 224 -3.36 -2.02 -20.99
CA ILE A 224 -2.07 -2.35 -21.62
C ILE A 224 -1.16 -3.06 -20.62
N VAL A 225 -0.99 -2.50 -19.43
CA VAL A 225 -0.06 -3.02 -18.42
C VAL A 225 -0.55 -4.36 -17.88
N ILE A 226 -1.76 -4.41 -17.37
CA ILE A 226 -2.32 -5.61 -16.75
C ILE A 226 -2.51 -6.70 -17.79
N GLY A 227 -3.12 -6.35 -18.93
CA GLY A 227 -3.38 -7.28 -20.03
C GLY A 227 -2.09 -7.89 -20.57
N GLY A 228 -1.04 -7.07 -20.79
CA GLY A 228 0.24 -7.53 -21.28
C GLY A 228 0.97 -8.49 -20.33
N VAL A 229 0.91 -8.21 -19.02
CA VAL A 229 1.53 -9.10 -18.00
C VAL A 229 0.74 -10.40 -17.83
N ILE A 230 -0.59 -10.33 -17.77
CA ILE A 230 -1.43 -11.53 -17.56
C ILE A 230 -1.36 -12.46 -18.78
N THR A 231 -1.36 -11.92 -19.99
CA THR A 231 -1.24 -12.73 -21.21
C THR A 231 0.18 -13.23 -21.47
N GLY A 232 1.17 -12.76 -20.69
CA GLY A 232 2.57 -13.13 -20.86
C GLY A 232 3.28 -12.49 -22.06
N VAL A 233 2.64 -11.49 -22.68
CA VAL A 233 3.26 -10.68 -23.77
C VAL A 233 4.40 -9.83 -23.23
N PHE A 234 4.27 -9.33 -22.00
CA PHE A 234 5.26 -8.52 -21.31
C PHE A 234 5.61 -9.12 -19.95
N THR A 235 6.89 -9.00 -19.58
CA THR A 235 7.32 -9.15 -18.19
C THR A 235 6.85 -7.92 -17.37
N ALA A 236 6.84 -8.03 -16.04
CA ALA A 236 6.51 -6.90 -15.19
C ALA A 236 7.44 -5.69 -15.42
N THR A 237 8.73 -5.96 -15.69
CA THR A 237 9.72 -4.90 -15.97
C THR A 237 9.41 -4.19 -17.29
N GLU A 238 9.14 -4.94 -18.35
CA GLU A 238 8.75 -4.36 -19.66
C GLU A 238 7.45 -3.58 -19.55
N ALA A 239 6.47 -4.09 -18.82
CA ALA A 239 5.22 -3.37 -18.56
C ALA A 239 5.46 -2.04 -17.83
N GLY A 240 6.40 -1.99 -16.86
CA GLY A 240 6.82 -0.76 -16.19
C GLY A 240 7.47 0.25 -17.15
N VAL A 241 8.32 -0.21 -18.10
CA VAL A 241 8.91 0.65 -19.14
C VAL A 241 7.82 1.21 -20.05
N ILE A 242 6.89 0.35 -20.50
CA ILE A 242 5.75 0.77 -21.35
C ILE A 242 4.89 1.79 -20.60
N ALA A 243 4.66 1.61 -19.31
CA ALA A 243 3.96 2.55 -18.47
C ALA A 243 4.60 3.94 -18.47
N CYS A 244 5.92 4.00 -18.29
CA CYS A 244 6.67 5.25 -18.32
C CYS A 244 6.60 5.93 -19.69
N ILE A 245 6.89 5.19 -20.78
CA ILE A 245 6.87 5.73 -22.15
C ILE A 245 5.47 6.23 -22.52
N TYR A 246 4.44 5.43 -22.23
CA TYR A 246 3.06 5.80 -22.47
C TYR A 246 2.66 7.05 -21.68
N GLY A 247 3.00 7.10 -20.38
CA GLY A 247 2.72 8.25 -19.54
C GLY A 247 3.37 9.54 -20.04
N ILE A 248 4.65 9.47 -20.48
CA ILE A 248 5.35 10.60 -21.09
C ILE A 248 4.66 11.02 -22.40
N PHE A 249 4.35 10.07 -23.29
CA PHE A 249 3.68 10.33 -24.55
C PHE A 249 2.33 11.02 -24.34
N VAL A 250 1.47 10.44 -23.50
CA VAL A 250 0.14 11.00 -23.22
C VAL A 250 0.24 12.35 -22.53
N GLY A 251 1.13 12.47 -21.54
CA GLY A 251 1.30 13.71 -20.77
C GLY A 251 1.87 14.87 -21.59
N ALA A 252 2.82 14.60 -22.49
CA ALA A 252 3.48 15.65 -23.28
C ALA A 252 2.70 16.00 -24.55
N PHE A 253 2.19 15.01 -25.29
CA PHE A 253 1.63 15.22 -26.62
C PHE A 253 0.10 15.27 -26.63
N VAL A 254 -0.58 14.45 -25.84
CA VAL A 254 -2.05 14.37 -25.81
C VAL A 254 -2.63 15.41 -24.85
N TYR A 255 -2.23 15.36 -23.59
CA TYR A 255 -2.75 16.24 -22.54
C TYR A 255 -1.98 17.54 -22.40
N LYS A 256 -0.73 17.58 -22.84
CA LYS A 256 0.15 18.77 -22.85
C LYS A 256 0.33 19.39 -21.45
N GLU A 257 0.17 18.58 -20.40
CA GLU A 257 0.37 18.99 -19.00
C GLU A 257 1.79 18.74 -18.52
N LEU A 258 2.48 17.73 -19.07
CA LEU A 258 3.87 17.40 -18.73
C LEU A 258 4.84 18.31 -19.51
N LYS A 259 5.59 19.13 -18.78
CA LYS A 259 6.60 20.03 -19.34
C LYS A 259 8.00 19.49 -19.09
N TRP A 260 8.96 19.80 -19.96
CA TRP A 260 10.37 19.39 -19.81
C TRP A 260 10.97 19.76 -18.44
N LYS A 261 10.59 20.88 -17.86
CA LYS A 261 11.01 21.31 -16.52
C LYS A 261 10.55 20.40 -15.39
N ASP A 262 9.50 19.62 -15.61
CA ASP A 262 8.92 18.72 -14.63
C ASP A 262 9.64 17.35 -14.60
N VAL A 263 10.40 17.02 -15.65
CA VAL A 263 11.05 15.71 -15.80
C VAL A 263 12.07 15.47 -14.69
N ILE A 264 12.99 16.41 -14.46
CA ILE A 264 14.05 16.27 -13.45
C ILE A 264 13.47 16.13 -12.04
N PRO A 265 12.51 16.97 -11.58
CA PRO A 265 11.86 16.79 -10.28
C PRO A 265 11.12 15.44 -10.15
N LEU A 266 10.48 14.95 -11.22
CA LEU A 266 9.82 13.65 -11.22
C LEU A 266 10.81 12.50 -11.04
N PHE A 267 11.89 12.50 -11.80
CA PHE A 267 12.94 11.50 -11.66
C PHE A 267 13.57 11.54 -10.26
N LYS A 268 13.86 12.73 -9.72
CA LYS A 268 14.38 12.88 -8.37
C LYS A 268 13.46 12.25 -7.34
N LYS A 269 12.16 12.59 -7.34
CA LYS A 269 11.17 12.04 -6.43
C LYS A 269 11.00 10.52 -6.58
N ALA A 270 10.95 10.02 -7.81
CA ALA A 270 10.87 8.59 -8.07
C ALA A 270 12.12 7.84 -7.58
N THR A 271 13.31 8.44 -7.77
CA THR A 271 14.57 7.87 -7.26
C THR A 271 14.59 7.83 -5.74
N GLU A 272 14.18 8.90 -5.05
CA GLU A 272 14.09 8.94 -3.59
C GLU A 272 13.20 7.83 -3.05
N ASN A 273 11.99 7.68 -3.61
CA ASN A 273 11.07 6.61 -3.21
C ASN A 273 11.64 5.21 -3.52
N THR A 274 12.26 5.05 -4.69
CA THR A 274 12.90 3.78 -5.08
C THR A 274 14.03 3.41 -4.13
N CYS A 275 14.90 4.38 -3.79
CA CYS A 275 16.00 4.15 -2.86
C CYS A 275 15.50 3.69 -1.49
N GLN A 276 14.42 4.28 -0.97
CA GLN A 276 13.83 3.85 0.30
C GLN A 276 13.40 2.39 0.24
N VAL A 277 12.67 1.98 -0.79
CA VAL A 277 12.20 0.59 -0.97
C VAL A 277 13.38 -0.37 -1.12
N MET A 278 14.35 -0.05 -1.99
CA MET A 278 15.51 -0.90 -2.24
C MET A 278 16.41 -1.04 -1.00
N MET A 279 16.59 0.05 -0.23
CA MET A 279 17.33 0.02 1.03
C MET A 279 16.68 -0.92 2.06
N ILE A 280 15.35 -0.90 2.18
CA ILE A 280 14.62 -1.79 3.07
C ILE A 280 14.79 -3.25 2.62
N ILE A 281 14.62 -3.54 1.33
CA ILE A 281 14.77 -4.89 0.78
C ILE A 281 16.19 -5.41 1.02
N GLY A 282 17.21 -4.64 0.66
CA GLY A 282 18.61 -5.00 0.86
C GLY A 282 18.95 -5.25 2.32
N ALA A 283 18.53 -4.36 3.22
CA ALA A 283 18.75 -4.51 4.67
C ALA A 283 18.06 -5.77 5.22
N SER A 284 16.85 -6.06 4.75
CA SER A 284 16.06 -7.20 5.25
C SER A 284 16.62 -8.57 4.82
N THR A 285 17.38 -8.65 3.72
CA THR A 285 18.03 -9.91 3.34
C THR A 285 19.10 -10.36 4.33
N ILE A 286 19.67 -9.42 5.08
CA ILE A 286 20.57 -9.71 6.18
C ILE A 286 19.82 -10.47 7.29
N TYR A 287 18.59 -10.06 7.59
CA TYR A 287 17.72 -10.74 8.55
C TYR A 287 17.38 -12.17 8.12
N GLY A 288 16.98 -12.34 6.85
CA GLY A 288 16.71 -13.67 6.30
C GLY A 288 17.90 -14.61 6.47
N TYR A 289 19.12 -14.10 6.27
CA TYR A 289 20.35 -14.86 6.48
C TYR A 289 20.58 -15.21 7.97
N ILE A 290 20.41 -14.24 8.88
CA ILE A 290 20.55 -14.45 10.32
C ILE A 290 19.51 -15.46 10.83
N PHE A 291 18.27 -15.36 10.39
CA PHE A 291 17.19 -16.29 10.79
C PHE A 291 17.43 -17.70 10.27
N SER A 292 17.96 -17.84 9.06
CA SER A 292 18.36 -19.13 8.51
C SER A 292 19.51 -19.75 9.32
N LEU A 293 20.54 -18.97 9.67
CA LEU A 293 21.66 -19.46 10.49
C LEU A 293 21.24 -19.89 11.90
N ALA A 294 20.27 -19.18 12.46
CA ALA A 294 19.78 -19.45 13.82
C ALA A 294 18.64 -20.49 13.84
N ASN A 295 18.29 -21.09 12.70
CA ASN A 295 17.19 -22.04 12.55
C ASN A 295 15.86 -21.52 13.17
N VAL A 296 15.62 -20.21 13.07
CA VAL A 296 14.41 -19.57 13.62
C VAL A 296 13.17 -20.10 12.92
N GLY A 297 13.27 -20.38 11.62
CA GLY A 297 12.19 -20.96 10.84
C GLY A 297 11.72 -22.28 11.45
N ASP A 298 12.65 -23.22 11.71
CA ASP A 298 12.31 -24.53 12.28
C ASP A 298 11.69 -24.42 13.69
N ALA A 299 12.20 -23.52 14.52
CA ALA A 299 11.67 -23.31 15.87
C ALA A 299 10.23 -22.77 15.82
N ILE A 300 9.95 -21.80 14.94
CA ILE A 300 8.60 -21.25 14.75
C ILE A 300 7.68 -22.29 14.09
N CYS A 301 8.18 -23.04 13.09
CA CYS A 301 7.43 -24.11 12.46
C CYS A 301 6.99 -25.16 13.47
N ASN A 302 7.90 -25.65 14.31
CA ASN A 302 7.59 -26.65 15.34
C ASN A 302 6.58 -26.09 16.38
N PHE A 303 6.73 -24.82 16.76
CA PHE A 303 5.77 -24.16 17.66
C PHE A 303 4.38 -24.08 17.04
N ILE A 304 4.26 -23.62 15.79
CA ILE A 304 2.97 -23.50 15.10
C ILE A 304 2.35 -24.88 14.87
N LEU A 305 3.12 -25.87 14.46
CA LEU A 305 2.66 -27.24 14.28
C LEU A 305 2.21 -27.91 15.61
N SER A 306 2.77 -27.48 16.75
CA SER A 306 2.28 -27.90 18.07
C SER A 306 0.89 -27.36 18.41
N LEU A 307 0.47 -26.26 17.75
CA LEU A 307 -0.85 -25.66 17.95
C LEU A 307 -1.91 -26.24 16.99
N THR A 308 -1.52 -26.52 15.75
CA THR A 308 -2.45 -27.03 14.72
C THR A 308 -1.71 -27.61 13.51
N ASP A 309 -2.29 -28.67 12.96
CA ASP A 309 -1.83 -29.29 11.69
C ASP A 309 -2.65 -28.79 10.49
N SER A 310 -3.62 -27.92 10.70
CA SER A 310 -4.49 -27.40 9.63
C SER A 310 -3.83 -26.26 8.89
N THR A 311 -3.53 -26.41 7.61
CA THR A 311 -3.00 -25.39 6.72
C THR A 311 -3.88 -24.12 6.73
N THR A 312 -5.20 -24.28 6.71
CA THR A 312 -6.15 -23.14 6.76
C THR A 312 -6.03 -22.35 8.06
N MET A 313 -5.90 -23.04 9.20
CA MET A 313 -5.76 -22.38 10.50
C MET A 313 -4.44 -21.62 10.59
N ILE A 314 -3.34 -22.18 10.06
CA ILE A 314 -2.04 -21.52 10.00
C ILE A 314 -2.10 -20.29 9.11
N MET A 315 -2.77 -20.37 7.96
CA MET A 315 -2.99 -19.20 7.10
C MET A 315 -3.78 -18.11 7.82
N LEU A 316 -4.83 -18.44 8.55
CA LEU A 316 -5.63 -17.48 9.33
C LEU A 316 -4.82 -16.85 10.46
N LEU A 317 -4.03 -17.63 11.19
CA LEU A 317 -3.13 -17.10 12.23
C LEU A 317 -2.10 -16.17 11.64
N THR A 318 -1.52 -16.53 10.48
CA THR A 318 -0.59 -15.67 9.76
C THR A 318 -1.27 -14.40 9.28
N ALA A 319 -2.49 -14.47 8.76
CA ALA A 319 -3.27 -13.30 8.36
C ALA A 319 -3.51 -12.33 9.53
N GLY A 320 -3.91 -12.86 10.70
CA GLY A 320 -4.07 -12.06 11.92
C GLY A 320 -2.76 -11.40 12.37
N PHE A 321 -1.66 -12.14 12.32
CA PHE A 321 -0.33 -11.62 12.62
C PHE A 321 0.10 -10.53 11.63
N MET A 322 -0.17 -10.70 10.32
CA MET A 322 0.13 -9.70 9.30
C MET A 322 -0.70 -8.42 9.47
N LEU A 323 -1.99 -8.55 9.83
CA LEU A 323 -2.81 -7.40 10.18
C LEU A 323 -2.22 -6.62 11.35
N PHE A 324 -1.79 -7.34 12.41
CA PHE A 324 -1.16 -6.72 13.57
C PHE A 324 0.16 -6.02 13.21
N ILE A 325 1.04 -6.68 12.47
CA ILE A 325 2.31 -6.08 12.03
C ILE A 325 2.08 -4.86 11.14
N GLY A 326 1.10 -4.93 10.22
CA GLY A 326 0.73 -3.83 9.33
C GLY A 326 0.30 -2.54 10.07
N CYS A 327 -0.15 -2.65 11.34
CA CYS A 327 -0.44 -1.48 12.17
C CYS A 327 0.83 -0.67 12.52
N PHE A 328 2.00 -1.32 12.54
CA PHE A 328 3.27 -0.71 12.97
C PHE A 328 4.22 -0.40 11.82
N MET A 329 4.17 -1.16 10.75
CA MET A 329 5.10 -1.02 9.64
C MET A 329 4.41 -1.23 8.28
N GLU A 330 4.95 -0.56 7.28
CA GLU A 330 4.49 -0.69 5.91
C GLU A 330 4.76 -2.10 5.34
N SER A 331 3.89 -2.55 4.46
CA SER A 331 3.93 -3.86 3.81
C SER A 331 5.33 -4.19 3.23
N LEU A 332 5.94 -3.25 2.51
CA LEU A 332 7.26 -3.42 1.90
C LEU A 332 8.38 -3.65 2.93
N ALA A 333 8.24 -3.08 4.13
CA ALA A 333 9.19 -3.28 5.22
C ALA A 333 8.96 -4.61 5.97
N ALA A 334 7.71 -5.04 6.10
CA ALA A 334 7.33 -6.26 6.79
C ALA A 334 7.70 -7.53 6.00
N MET A 335 7.49 -7.51 4.67
CA MET A 335 7.69 -8.68 3.80
C MET A 335 9.05 -9.35 3.95
N PRO A 336 10.19 -8.66 3.75
CA PRO A 336 11.47 -9.34 3.73
C PRO A 336 11.91 -9.85 5.11
N VAL A 337 11.30 -9.37 6.18
CA VAL A 337 11.56 -9.83 7.56
C VAL A 337 10.77 -11.10 7.87
N ILE A 338 9.52 -11.16 7.44
CA ILE A 338 8.56 -12.20 7.85
C ILE A 338 8.53 -13.37 6.88
N LEU A 339 8.63 -13.11 5.56
CA LEU A 339 8.55 -14.15 4.55
C LEU A 339 9.57 -15.28 4.73
N PRO A 340 10.85 -15.02 5.06
CA PRO A 340 11.80 -16.11 5.26
C PRO A 340 11.41 -17.09 6.38
N ILE A 341 10.55 -16.65 7.30
CA ILE A 341 10.08 -17.46 8.43
C ILE A 341 8.84 -18.28 8.03
N VAL A 342 7.82 -17.62 7.48
CA VAL A 342 6.48 -18.20 7.30
C VAL A 342 6.34 -18.92 5.96
N TYR A 343 7.05 -18.45 4.92
CA TYR A 343 6.94 -19.00 3.57
C TYR A 343 7.36 -20.48 3.47
N PRO A 344 8.53 -20.90 4.02
CA PRO A 344 8.94 -22.32 3.95
C PRO A 344 7.96 -23.25 4.69
N LEU A 345 7.40 -22.81 5.81
CA LEU A 345 6.40 -23.57 6.57
C LEU A 345 5.18 -23.88 5.72
N LEU A 346 4.54 -22.85 5.17
CA LEU A 346 3.31 -23.01 4.39
C LEU A 346 3.58 -23.80 3.08
N GLN A 347 4.73 -23.58 2.45
CA GLN A 347 5.15 -24.33 1.28
C GLN A 347 5.32 -25.83 1.61
N GLY A 348 5.94 -26.16 2.74
CA GLY A 348 6.11 -27.53 3.21
C GLY A 348 4.79 -28.24 3.52
N MET A 349 3.75 -27.49 3.88
CA MET A 349 2.40 -28.00 4.12
C MET A 349 1.53 -28.08 2.85
N GLY A 350 2.07 -27.73 1.68
CA GLY A 350 1.35 -27.77 0.41
C GLY A 350 0.30 -26.67 0.23
N ALA A 351 0.43 -25.51 0.93
CA ALA A 351 -0.43 -24.36 0.73
C ALA A 351 -0.28 -23.77 -0.67
N ASP A 352 -1.34 -23.20 -1.24
CA ASP A 352 -1.22 -22.39 -2.45
C ASP A 352 -0.49 -21.08 -2.13
N MET A 353 0.75 -20.99 -2.64
CA MET A 353 1.63 -19.86 -2.35
C MET A 353 1.19 -18.57 -3.03
N THR A 354 0.38 -18.62 -4.09
CA THR A 354 -0.23 -17.43 -4.70
C THR A 354 -1.33 -16.89 -3.80
N GLN A 355 -2.20 -17.77 -3.30
CA GLN A 355 -3.23 -17.39 -2.34
C GLN A 355 -2.62 -16.79 -1.07
N PHE A 356 -1.58 -17.44 -0.53
CA PHE A 356 -0.85 -16.92 0.62
C PHE A 356 -0.26 -15.54 0.35
N GLY A 357 0.39 -15.33 -0.80
CA GLY A 357 1.01 -14.06 -1.14
C GLY A 357 0.00 -12.91 -1.27
N VAL A 358 -1.14 -13.16 -1.91
CA VAL A 358 -2.22 -12.18 -2.02
C VAL A 358 -2.78 -11.85 -0.62
N MET A 359 -3.06 -12.86 0.18
CA MET A 359 -3.53 -12.69 1.57
C MET A 359 -2.52 -11.89 2.40
N PHE A 360 -1.23 -12.22 2.30
CA PHE A 360 -0.15 -11.51 2.99
C PHE A 360 -0.14 -10.03 2.64
N CYS A 361 -0.11 -9.69 1.34
CA CYS A 361 -0.15 -8.30 0.88
C CYS A 361 -1.41 -7.58 1.39
N MET A 362 -2.59 -8.20 1.25
CA MET A 362 -3.84 -7.59 1.67
C MET A 362 -3.88 -7.31 3.18
N CYS A 363 -3.47 -8.27 4.00
CA CYS A 363 -3.51 -8.12 5.45
C CYS A 363 -2.55 -7.04 5.95
N THR A 364 -1.32 -6.98 5.41
CA THR A 364 -0.38 -5.92 5.79
C THR A 364 -0.83 -4.53 5.35
N ILE A 365 -1.43 -4.42 4.16
CA ILE A 365 -1.98 -3.15 3.65
C ILE A 365 -3.16 -2.69 4.49
N LEU A 366 -4.08 -3.60 4.84
CA LEU A 366 -5.22 -3.30 5.71
C LEU A 366 -4.76 -2.92 7.12
N GLY A 367 -3.70 -3.56 7.64
CA GLY A 367 -3.04 -3.13 8.87
C GLY A 367 -2.59 -1.66 8.82
N GLY A 368 -2.08 -1.20 7.67
CA GLY A 368 -1.69 0.19 7.44
C GLY A 368 -2.83 1.23 7.47
N LEU A 369 -4.09 0.79 7.60
CA LEU A 369 -5.25 1.62 7.89
C LEU A 369 -5.57 1.72 9.37
N THR A 370 -4.87 0.95 10.22
CA THR A 370 -5.21 0.78 11.64
C THR A 370 -4.16 1.46 12.51
N PRO A 371 -4.55 2.23 13.55
CA PRO A 371 -3.62 2.74 14.55
C PRO A 371 -2.77 1.60 15.17
N PRO A 372 -1.53 1.85 15.65
CA PRO A 372 -0.98 3.14 16.06
C PRO A 372 -0.26 3.93 14.95
N VAL A 373 0.34 3.28 13.94
CA VAL A 373 1.10 4.02 12.92
C VAL A 373 0.24 4.31 11.68
N GLY A 374 -0.51 3.34 11.16
CA GLY A 374 -1.48 3.49 10.09
C GLY A 374 -1.10 4.45 8.96
N VAL A 375 -0.06 4.17 8.18
CA VAL A 375 0.52 5.09 7.19
C VAL A 375 -0.54 5.69 6.25
N TYR A 376 -1.46 4.89 5.74
CA TYR A 376 -2.53 5.37 4.86
C TYR A 376 -3.56 6.22 5.61
N LEU A 377 -3.79 5.90 6.90
CA LEU A 377 -4.70 6.64 7.74
C LEU A 377 -4.18 8.06 8.01
N PHE A 378 -2.93 8.19 8.44
CA PHE A 378 -2.34 9.51 8.70
C PHE A 378 -2.23 10.37 7.44
N LEU A 379 -1.84 9.75 6.30
CA LEU A 379 -1.79 10.45 5.03
C LEU A 379 -3.16 10.97 4.61
N SER A 380 -4.21 10.15 4.73
CA SER A 380 -5.58 10.54 4.40
C SER A 380 -6.14 11.60 5.36
N MET A 381 -5.79 11.52 6.65
CA MET A 381 -6.15 12.53 7.66
C MET A 381 -5.54 13.89 7.34
N SER A 382 -4.26 13.92 6.93
CA SER A 382 -3.59 15.15 6.51
C SER A 382 -4.31 15.80 5.33
N ILE A 383 -4.67 15.02 4.30
CA ILE A 383 -5.40 15.51 3.12
C ILE A 383 -6.81 15.95 3.48
N ALA A 384 -7.51 15.18 4.28
CA ALA A 384 -8.86 15.52 4.75
C ALA A 384 -8.86 16.61 5.81
N LYS A 385 -7.72 17.04 6.36
CA LYS A 385 -7.61 17.96 7.52
C LYS A 385 -8.54 17.51 8.66
N ALA A 386 -8.54 16.20 8.95
CA ALA A 386 -9.37 15.58 9.98
C ALA A 386 -8.52 15.28 11.22
N LYS A 387 -9.11 15.45 12.42
CA LYS A 387 -8.45 15.05 13.67
C LYS A 387 -8.63 13.54 13.88
N ILE A 388 -7.63 12.89 14.48
CA ILE A 388 -7.65 11.44 14.75
C ILE A 388 -8.90 11.04 15.56
N GLN A 389 -9.33 11.88 16.50
CA GLN A 389 -10.54 11.66 17.29
C GLN A 389 -11.81 11.63 16.44
N GLU A 390 -11.90 12.40 15.37
CA GLU A 390 -13.05 12.41 14.46
C GLU A 390 -13.10 11.13 13.61
N VAL A 391 -11.95 10.61 13.22
CA VAL A 391 -11.83 9.36 12.47
C VAL A 391 -12.17 8.18 13.39
N VAL A 392 -11.58 8.12 14.58
CA VAL A 392 -11.82 7.08 15.58
C VAL A 392 -13.27 7.11 16.06
N LYS A 393 -13.88 8.28 16.23
CA LYS A 393 -15.29 8.43 16.61
C LYS A 393 -16.22 7.93 15.49
N GLY A 394 -15.89 8.20 14.25
CA GLY A 394 -16.61 7.62 13.09
C GLY A 394 -16.50 6.09 13.03
N LEU A 395 -15.40 5.51 13.48
CA LEU A 395 -15.21 4.09 13.67
C LEU A 395 -16.04 3.54 14.85
N ASN A 396 -16.15 4.28 15.96
CA ASN A 396 -16.88 3.89 17.17
C ASN A 396 -18.41 4.05 17.04
N ASP A 397 -18.90 5.04 16.30
CA ASP A 397 -20.34 5.26 16.08
C ASP A 397 -20.97 4.22 15.13
N GLY A 398 -20.26 3.14 14.85
CA GLY A 398 -20.77 1.98 14.08
C GLY A 398 -20.83 2.18 12.58
N THR A 399 -20.33 3.30 12.08
CA THR A 399 -20.24 3.56 10.63
C THR A 399 -19.07 2.83 9.96
N VAL A 400 -18.05 2.45 10.73
CA VAL A 400 -16.97 1.55 10.28
C VAL A 400 -16.54 0.68 11.46
N LYS A 401 -17.09 -0.52 11.61
CA LYS A 401 -16.65 -1.50 12.61
C LYS A 401 -15.41 -2.23 12.10
N VAL A 402 -14.21 -1.80 12.50
CA VAL A 402 -12.98 -2.55 12.20
C VAL A 402 -12.33 -3.11 13.47
N PHE A 403 -12.35 -2.43 14.63
CA PHE A 403 -11.92 -3.00 15.92
C PHE A 403 -12.46 -2.18 17.10
N ASP A 404 -12.67 -2.81 18.27
CA ASP A 404 -13.10 -2.16 19.51
C ASP A 404 -11.90 -1.46 20.16
N THR A 405 -11.88 -0.12 20.13
CA THR A 405 -10.78 0.70 20.68
C THR A 405 -10.73 0.73 22.21
N LYS A 406 -11.68 0.10 22.92
CA LYS A 406 -11.65 -0.02 24.38
C LYS A 406 -10.55 -0.94 24.92
N ALA A 407 -9.84 -1.66 24.04
CA ALA A 407 -8.76 -2.57 24.41
C ALA A 407 -7.38 -1.90 24.56
N PHE A 408 -7.23 -0.62 24.24
CA PHE A 408 -5.93 0.07 24.31
C PHE A 408 -5.92 1.13 25.41
N THR A 409 -5.66 0.70 26.65
CA THR A 409 -5.24 1.57 27.74
C THR A 409 -3.75 1.39 27.98
N VAL A 410 -2.95 2.43 27.84
CA VAL A 410 -1.58 2.49 28.35
C VAL A 410 -1.67 3.13 29.73
N GLU A 411 -1.30 2.37 30.80
CA GLU A 411 -1.30 2.79 32.20
C GLU A 411 -2.63 3.32 32.78
N GLY A 412 -3.77 2.74 32.33
CA GLY A 412 -5.09 3.08 32.92
C GLY A 412 -5.61 4.49 32.57
N LYS A 413 -4.96 5.21 31.64
CA LYS A 413 -5.45 6.48 31.09
C LYS A 413 -5.82 6.28 29.61
N GLU A 414 -7.00 6.78 29.25
CA GLU A 414 -7.38 6.83 27.82
C GLU A 414 -6.32 7.60 27.03
N VAL A 415 -5.92 7.06 25.86
CA VAL A 415 -4.90 7.64 24.97
C VAL A 415 -5.31 9.02 24.40
N THR A 416 -6.27 9.68 24.98
CA THR A 416 -6.75 11.01 24.60
C THR A 416 -5.76 12.15 24.90
N THR A 417 -4.71 11.90 25.69
CA THR A 417 -3.76 12.93 26.14
C THR A 417 -2.43 12.98 25.39
N TYR A 418 -2.13 12.02 24.53
CA TYR A 418 -0.80 11.96 23.87
C TYR A 418 -0.66 12.87 22.63
N MET A 419 -1.73 13.54 22.19
CA MET A 419 -1.71 14.45 21.04
C MET A 419 -2.20 15.88 21.34
N ALA A 420 -2.31 16.27 22.60
CA ALA A 420 -2.65 17.67 22.95
C ALA A 420 -1.49 18.64 22.69
N ASP A 421 -0.24 18.14 22.62
CA ASP A 421 0.96 18.96 22.46
C ASP A 421 1.46 19.08 21.01
N VAL A 422 0.72 18.56 20.03
CA VAL A 422 1.12 18.64 18.60
C VAL A 422 0.64 19.95 17.96
N ASP A 423 -0.18 20.74 18.65
CA ASP A 423 -0.61 22.06 18.16
C ASP A 423 0.50 23.13 18.21
N ASP A 424 1.68 22.82 18.81
CA ASP A 424 2.83 23.75 18.90
C ASP A 424 3.94 23.50 17.86
N MET A 425 3.75 22.56 16.92
CA MET A 425 4.66 22.39 15.77
C MET A 425 4.22 23.14 14.52
N GLY A 426 3.75 24.37 14.72
CA GLY A 426 3.25 25.27 13.68
C GLY A 426 4.28 26.12 12.95
N ASP A 427 5.58 25.85 13.00
CA ASP A 427 6.59 26.69 12.35
C ASP A 427 7.78 25.90 11.75
N TYR A 428 7.51 24.87 10.94
CA TYR A 428 8.49 24.39 9.96
C TYR A 428 7.80 24.20 8.61
N ALA A 429 7.61 25.34 7.92
CA ALA A 429 7.37 25.41 6.49
C ALA A 429 8.71 25.28 5.72
#